data_46d3cb7dc675c6b48547daa26afeb8fc
#
_entry.id   46d3cb7dc675c6b48547daa26afeb8fc
#
_cell.length_a   1.000
_cell.length_b   1.000
_cell.length_c   1.000
_cell.angle_alpha   90.00
_cell.angle_beta   90.00
_cell.angle_gamma   90.00
#
_symmetry.space_group_name_H-M   'P 1'
#
loop_
_entity.id
_entity.type
_entity.pdbx_description
1 polymer ?
#
loop_
_entity_poly.entity_id
_entity_poly.type
_entity_poly.pdbx_seq_one_letter_code
_entity_poly.pdbx_strand_id
1 'polypeptide(L)'
;MTKILDCTLRDGVHVSKFSDDCILATLNCAENLGIDYIEVGYEMPKCITSSKIKTVVMVDAKNIQPVSKTADCVRVACYPHQIKTGIQAVEDFKNHGFEVFLHLMTADKFEDYELLRNWKNKSILTSIYFADSFGSFMPSDVAKIYKRLEDCGFEKISFHAHNNLQLAFTNTIEAINLGAYSVDATVFGIGRGGGNLPIEVFLKYLGENNSDYLELIKKYYLELYKKTPWGYSYDALVSGLNNIHPSQMNDCKVN
;
A
#
# COMPACT_ATOMS: atom_id res chain seq x y z
N MET A 1 -10.66 -10.80 11.74
CA MET A 1 -11.08 -9.97 10.59
C MET A 1 -9.83 -9.32 10.01
N THR A 2 -9.66 -9.30 8.69
CA THR A 2 -8.54 -8.64 8.02
C THR A 2 -8.63 -7.13 8.20
N LYS A 3 -7.53 -6.48 8.51
CA LYS A 3 -7.46 -5.04 8.70
C LYS A 3 -7.39 -4.30 7.38
N ILE A 4 -7.78 -3.03 7.37
CA ILE A 4 -7.72 -2.16 6.19
C ILE A 4 -6.72 -1.03 6.47
N LEU A 5 -5.80 -0.83 5.52
CA LEU A 5 -4.93 0.33 5.47
C LEU A 5 -5.34 1.20 4.28
N ASP A 6 -5.84 2.41 4.57
CA ASP A 6 -6.07 3.41 3.53
C ASP A 6 -4.74 4.08 3.16
N CYS A 7 -4.22 3.77 1.97
CA CYS A 7 -2.97 4.37 1.48
C CYS A 7 -3.19 5.51 0.47
N THR A 8 -4.39 6.09 0.44
CA THR A 8 -4.79 7.16 -0.49
C THR A 8 -3.82 8.32 -0.50
N LEU A 9 -3.48 8.84 0.68
CA LEU A 9 -2.66 10.03 0.80
C LEU A 9 -1.20 9.77 0.41
N ARG A 10 -0.70 8.55 0.65
CA ARG A 10 0.67 8.19 0.26
C ARG A 10 0.78 7.87 -1.23
N ASP A 11 -0.11 7.01 -1.76
CA ASP A 11 0.03 6.56 -3.15
C ASP A 11 -0.51 7.60 -4.14
N GLY A 12 -1.52 8.34 -3.73
CA GLY A 12 -2.13 9.39 -4.55
C GLY A 12 -1.21 10.59 -4.83
N VAL A 13 -0.16 10.84 -4.01
CA VAL A 13 0.80 11.93 -4.29
C VAL A 13 1.56 11.73 -5.61
N HIS A 14 1.65 10.50 -6.10
CA HIS A 14 2.25 10.20 -7.39
C HIS A 14 1.37 10.66 -8.58
N VAL A 15 0.11 10.93 -8.32
CA VAL A 15 -0.89 11.33 -9.33
C VAL A 15 -1.25 12.80 -9.16
N SER A 16 -1.49 13.27 -7.93
CA SER A 16 -1.98 14.62 -7.66
C SER A 16 -1.49 15.14 -6.31
N LYS A 17 -1.50 16.46 -6.16
CA LYS A 17 -1.28 17.12 -4.86
C LYS A 17 -2.62 17.27 -4.15
N PHE A 18 -2.65 16.95 -2.87
CA PHE A 18 -3.80 17.15 -2.01
C PHE A 18 -3.71 18.48 -1.27
N SER A 19 -4.84 19.20 -1.16
CA SER A 19 -4.98 20.33 -0.23
C SER A 19 -5.11 19.82 1.21
N ASP A 20 -4.80 20.66 2.20
CA ASP A 20 -4.98 20.35 3.61
C ASP A 20 -6.43 19.93 3.91
N ASP A 21 -7.42 20.60 3.31
CA ASP A 21 -8.84 20.25 3.45
C ASP A 21 -9.14 18.83 2.93
N CYS A 22 -8.54 18.44 1.80
CA CYS A 22 -8.69 17.10 1.24
C CYS A 22 -8.04 16.05 2.15
N ILE A 23 -6.84 16.33 2.66
CA ILE A 23 -6.11 15.44 3.59
C ILE A 23 -6.96 15.22 4.86
N LEU A 24 -7.43 16.29 5.49
CA LEU A 24 -8.24 16.20 6.71
C LEU A 24 -9.59 15.52 6.45
N ALA A 25 -10.22 15.79 5.31
CA ALA A 25 -11.48 15.13 4.95
C ALA A 25 -11.29 13.62 4.73
N THR A 26 -10.17 13.21 4.10
CA THR A 26 -9.83 11.79 3.91
C THR A 26 -9.57 11.10 5.25
N LEU A 27 -8.79 11.74 6.14
CA LEU A 27 -8.55 11.23 7.50
C LEU A 27 -9.87 11.05 8.26
N ASN A 28 -10.72 12.08 8.31
CA ASN A 28 -11.98 12.03 9.02
C ASN A 28 -12.92 10.95 8.46
N CYS A 29 -12.95 10.77 7.15
CA CYS A 29 -13.73 9.72 6.50
C CYS A 29 -13.27 8.32 6.96
N ALA A 30 -11.97 8.07 6.94
CA ALA A 30 -11.39 6.81 7.40
C ALA A 30 -11.66 6.55 8.90
N GLU A 31 -11.57 7.60 9.74
CA GLU A 31 -11.89 7.52 11.17
C GLU A 31 -13.35 7.16 11.43
N ASN A 32 -14.29 7.82 10.73
CA ASN A 32 -15.73 7.59 10.89
C ASN A 32 -16.15 6.17 10.49
N LEU A 33 -15.48 5.59 9.51
CA LEU A 33 -15.75 4.24 9.01
C LEU A 33 -14.94 3.15 9.73
N GLY A 34 -14.14 3.53 10.73
CA GLY A 34 -13.38 2.58 11.53
C GLY A 34 -12.28 1.85 10.76
N ILE A 35 -11.67 2.51 9.77
CA ILE A 35 -10.48 2.00 9.08
C ILE A 35 -9.35 1.85 10.10
N ASP A 36 -8.56 0.76 10.01
CA ASP A 36 -7.54 0.45 11.01
C ASP A 36 -6.31 1.35 10.93
N TYR A 37 -5.86 1.67 9.71
CA TYR A 37 -4.66 2.45 9.44
C TYR A 37 -4.88 3.44 8.31
N ILE A 38 -4.22 4.61 8.38
CA ILE A 38 -4.11 5.55 7.27
C ILE A 38 -2.65 5.85 6.97
N GLU A 39 -2.19 5.60 5.74
CA GLU A 39 -0.85 5.96 5.30
C GLU A 39 -0.83 7.37 4.73
N VAL A 40 -0.28 8.30 5.51
CA VAL A 40 -0.41 9.73 5.29
C VAL A 40 0.63 10.31 4.32
N GLY A 41 1.63 9.54 3.94
CA GLY A 41 2.68 9.99 3.01
C GLY A 41 4.07 9.48 3.38
N TYR A 42 5.08 10.16 2.85
CA TYR A 42 6.48 9.97 3.22
C TYR A 42 6.91 10.85 4.41
N GLU A 43 6.05 11.77 4.80
CA GLU A 43 6.18 12.66 5.95
C GLU A 43 4.80 12.86 6.58
N MET A 44 4.78 13.22 7.86
CA MET A 44 3.53 13.63 8.52
C MET A 44 3.06 14.99 7.98
N PRO A 45 1.85 15.08 7.37
CA PRO A 45 1.29 16.35 6.97
C PRO A 45 1.09 17.28 8.16
N LYS A 46 1.49 18.55 8.05
CA LYS A 46 1.40 19.53 9.13
C LYS A 46 -0.03 19.80 9.59
N CYS A 47 -1.01 19.61 8.71
CA CYS A 47 -2.43 19.76 9.03
C CYS A 47 -2.98 18.64 9.93
N ILE A 48 -2.31 17.49 10.02
CA ILE A 48 -2.70 16.38 10.90
C ILE A 48 -2.06 16.62 12.27
N THR A 49 -2.81 17.15 13.21
CA THR A 49 -2.36 17.42 14.60
C THR A 49 -2.73 16.31 15.57
N SER A 50 -3.75 15.52 15.23
CA SER A 50 -4.20 14.35 15.99
C SER A 50 -4.96 13.41 15.07
N SER A 51 -5.03 12.12 15.43
CA SER A 51 -5.81 11.10 14.73
C SER A 51 -6.38 10.10 15.73
N LYS A 52 -7.58 9.56 15.45
CA LYS A 52 -8.21 8.48 16.23
C LYS A 52 -7.81 7.11 15.69
N ILE A 53 -7.32 7.03 14.46
CA ILE A 53 -6.80 5.81 13.85
C ILE A 53 -5.27 5.92 13.72
N LYS A 54 -4.61 4.76 13.59
CA LYS A 54 -3.15 4.74 13.50
C LYS A 54 -2.65 5.33 12.20
N THR A 55 -1.81 6.34 12.31
CA THR A 55 -1.13 6.96 11.16
C THR A 55 0.13 6.20 10.79
N VAL A 56 0.34 5.98 9.50
CA VAL A 56 1.49 5.30 8.94
C VAL A 56 2.28 6.26 8.06
N VAL A 57 3.59 6.32 8.25
CA VAL A 57 4.51 7.04 7.35
C VAL A 57 5.36 6.01 6.61
N MET A 58 5.45 6.14 5.28
CA MET A 58 6.33 5.29 4.48
C MET A 58 7.75 5.86 4.44
N VAL A 59 8.73 4.98 4.56
CA VAL A 59 10.16 5.30 4.40
C VAL A 59 10.75 4.36 3.36
N ASP A 60 11.50 4.89 2.40
CA ASP A 60 12.23 4.08 1.42
C ASP A 60 13.57 3.62 2.03
N ALA A 61 13.85 2.33 2.02
CA ALA A 61 15.12 1.77 2.49
C ALA A 61 16.35 2.32 1.76
N LYS A 62 16.16 2.85 0.54
CA LYS A 62 17.22 3.54 -0.21
C LYS A 62 17.60 4.88 0.42
N ASN A 63 16.65 5.56 1.09
CA ASN A 63 16.85 6.90 1.64
C ASN A 63 16.07 7.05 2.95
N ILE A 64 16.63 6.49 4.03
CA ILE A 64 16.00 6.49 5.34
C ILE A 64 16.05 7.90 5.91
N GLN A 65 14.86 8.49 6.17
CA GLN A 65 14.69 9.78 6.78
C GLN A 65 14.12 9.65 8.20
N PRO A 66 14.41 10.59 9.09
CA PRO A 66 13.77 10.65 10.39
C PRO A 66 12.25 10.81 10.25
N VAL A 67 11.48 10.06 11.05
CA VAL A 67 10.02 10.15 11.09
C VAL A 67 9.58 10.93 12.32
N SER A 68 8.57 11.80 12.16
CA SER A 68 7.98 12.55 13.28
C SER A 68 7.44 11.61 14.34
N LYS A 69 7.66 11.94 15.61
CA LYS A 69 7.08 11.21 16.75
C LYS A 69 5.56 11.31 16.87
N THR A 70 4.93 12.13 16.02
CA THR A 70 3.47 12.19 15.91
C THR A 70 2.88 11.08 15.04
N ALA A 71 3.70 10.35 14.28
CA ALA A 71 3.29 9.13 13.58
C ALA A 71 3.26 7.94 14.55
N ASP A 72 2.29 7.05 14.38
CA ASP A 72 2.19 5.82 15.18
C ASP A 72 3.03 4.69 14.59
N CYS A 73 3.09 4.63 13.28
CA CYS A 73 3.67 3.51 12.55
C CYS A 73 4.64 3.99 11.47
N VAL A 74 5.66 3.17 11.20
CA VAL A 74 6.57 3.33 10.05
C VAL A 74 6.48 2.11 9.16
N ARG A 75 6.25 2.32 7.85
CA ARG A 75 6.30 1.28 6.83
C ARG A 75 7.56 1.45 5.98
N VAL A 76 8.52 0.54 6.15
CA VAL A 76 9.78 0.54 5.40
C VAL A 76 9.60 -0.20 4.10
N ALA A 77 9.63 0.53 2.98
CA ALA A 77 9.59 -0.04 1.64
C ALA A 77 10.98 -0.44 1.17
N CYS A 78 11.15 -1.66 0.70
CA CYS A 78 12.43 -2.14 0.19
C CYS A 78 12.27 -3.03 -1.06
N TYR A 79 13.19 -2.87 -2.00
CA TYR A 79 13.35 -3.77 -3.14
C TYR A 79 14.20 -4.99 -2.74
N PRO A 80 14.27 -6.07 -3.56
CA PRO A 80 15.04 -7.28 -3.25
C PRO A 80 16.49 -7.00 -2.82
N HIS A 81 17.18 -6.12 -3.55
CA HIS A 81 18.57 -5.76 -3.26
C HIS A 81 18.76 -4.90 -2.00
N GLN A 82 17.68 -4.40 -1.39
CA GLN A 82 17.68 -3.53 -0.21
C GLN A 82 17.21 -4.26 1.05
N ILE A 83 16.90 -5.55 0.98
CA ILE A 83 16.27 -6.29 2.08
C ILE A 83 17.06 -6.20 3.40
N LYS A 84 18.39 -6.25 3.32
CA LYS A 84 19.26 -6.12 4.51
C LYS A 84 19.12 -4.73 5.16
N THR A 85 19.12 -3.68 4.35
CA THR A 85 18.91 -2.31 4.83
C THR A 85 17.49 -2.13 5.37
N GLY A 86 16.48 -2.70 4.69
CA GLY A 86 15.09 -2.68 5.16
C GLY A 86 14.92 -3.34 6.52
N ILE A 87 15.51 -4.50 6.76
CA ILE A 87 15.51 -5.20 8.06
C ILE A 87 16.13 -4.30 9.13
N GLN A 88 17.33 -3.74 8.89
CA GLN A 88 17.99 -2.85 9.85
C GLN A 88 17.13 -1.63 10.17
N ALA A 89 16.55 -1.00 9.16
CA ALA A 89 15.69 0.16 9.35
C ALA A 89 14.45 -0.15 10.22
N VAL A 90 13.79 -1.29 10.00
CA VAL A 90 12.64 -1.70 10.84
C VAL A 90 13.08 -1.90 12.30
N GLU A 91 14.22 -2.53 12.55
CA GLU A 91 14.75 -2.72 13.90
C GLU A 91 15.05 -1.36 14.57
N ASP A 92 15.66 -0.44 13.83
CA ASP A 92 15.97 0.91 14.33
C ASP A 92 14.69 1.71 14.64
N PHE A 93 13.68 1.72 13.76
CA PHE A 93 12.40 2.38 14.02
C PHE A 93 11.66 1.73 15.19
N LYS A 94 11.70 0.41 15.30
CA LYS A 94 11.12 -0.31 16.45
C LYS A 94 11.78 0.12 17.78
N ASN A 95 13.09 0.21 17.80
CA ASN A 95 13.84 0.66 18.97
C ASN A 95 13.52 2.14 19.34
N HIS A 96 13.09 2.94 18.36
CA HIS A 96 12.61 4.30 18.58
C HIS A 96 11.13 4.38 19.01
N GLY A 97 10.47 3.23 19.20
CA GLY A 97 9.11 3.13 19.76
C GLY A 97 7.97 3.12 18.74
N PHE A 98 8.25 3.07 17.44
CA PHE A 98 7.21 2.94 16.40
C PHE A 98 6.68 1.51 16.29
N GLU A 99 5.42 1.37 15.87
CA GLU A 99 4.98 0.14 15.22
C GLU A 99 5.58 0.09 13.82
N VAL A 100 6.01 -1.11 13.38
CA VAL A 100 6.78 -1.21 12.13
C VAL A 100 6.22 -2.25 11.19
N PHE A 101 6.21 -1.88 9.90
CA PHE A 101 5.89 -2.76 8.78
C PHE A 101 7.10 -2.85 7.85
N LEU A 102 7.36 -4.05 7.34
CA LEU A 102 8.31 -4.24 6.24
C LEU A 102 7.51 -4.44 4.94
N HIS A 103 7.77 -3.63 3.93
CA HIS A 103 7.02 -3.64 2.67
C HIS A 103 7.92 -4.05 1.51
N LEU A 104 7.71 -5.27 1.01
CA LEU A 104 8.47 -5.85 -0.09
C LEU A 104 7.93 -5.34 -1.42
N MET A 105 8.66 -4.40 -2.03
CA MET A 105 8.38 -3.90 -3.37
C MET A 105 8.78 -4.93 -4.43
N THR A 106 8.05 -4.99 -5.56
CA THR A 106 8.33 -5.97 -6.63
C THR A 106 8.48 -7.40 -6.09
N ALA A 107 7.48 -7.84 -5.35
CA ALA A 107 7.55 -9.08 -4.58
C ALA A 107 7.79 -10.34 -5.45
N ASP A 108 7.42 -10.30 -6.72
CA ASP A 108 7.71 -11.32 -7.74
C ASP A 108 9.21 -11.47 -8.07
N LYS A 109 10.00 -10.42 -7.80
CA LYS A 109 11.46 -10.39 -8.06
C LYS A 109 12.31 -10.85 -6.88
N PHE A 110 11.67 -11.20 -5.74
CA PHE A 110 12.38 -11.82 -4.63
C PHE A 110 12.66 -13.29 -4.96
N GLU A 111 13.87 -13.60 -5.34
CA GLU A 111 14.33 -14.97 -5.62
C GLU A 111 14.86 -15.65 -4.36
N ASP A 112 15.65 -14.91 -3.56
CA ASP A 112 16.25 -15.40 -2.33
C ASP A 112 15.53 -14.85 -1.08
N TYR A 113 14.85 -15.75 -0.38
CA TYR A 113 14.17 -15.48 0.89
C TYR A 113 15.02 -15.83 2.12
N GLU A 114 16.30 -16.18 1.94
CA GLU A 114 17.13 -16.69 3.04
C GLU A 114 17.34 -15.66 4.14
N LEU A 115 17.58 -14.38 3.78
CA LEU A 115 17.70 -13.31 4.77
C LEU A 115 16.43 -13.15 5.60
N LEU A 116 15.24 -13.22 4.97
CA LEU A 116 13.95 -13.14 5.66
C LEU A 116 13.74 -14.37 6.55
N ARG A 117 14.07 -15.56 6.07
CA ARG A 117 13.95 -16.82 6.85
C ARG A 117 14.84 -16.80 8.08
N ASN A 118 16.09 -16.35 7.94
CA ASN A 118 17.08 -16.34 9.00
C ASN A 118 16.98 -15.12 9.93
N TRP A 119 16.12 -14.15 9.62
CA TRP A 119 15.92 -12.98 10.49
C TRP A 119 15.24 -13.39 11.79
N LYS A 120 15.99 -13.32 12.90
CA LYS A 120 15.53 -13.79 14.22
C LYS A 120 14.50 -12.88 14.87
N ASN A 121 14.56 -11.58 14.60
CA ASN A 121 13.72 -10.56 15.24
C ASN A 121 12.43 -10.27 14.46
N LYS A 122 12.02 -11.12 13.51
CA LYS A 122 10.85 -10.86 12.64
C LYS A 122 9.53 -10.63 13.39
N SER A 123 9.42 -11.12 14.63
CA SER A 123 8.24 -10.92 15.49
C SER A 123 8.03 -9.48 15.95
N ILE A 124 9.04 -8.60 15.76
CA ILE A 124 8.87 -7.16 16.04
C ILE A 124 7.94 -6.48 15.06
N LEU A 125 7.75 -7.07 13.86
CA LEU A 125 6.86 -6.51 12.84
C LEU A 125 5.40 -6.55 13.28
N THR A 126 4.70 -5.47 13.00
CA THR A 126 3.23 -5.48 12.99
C THR A 126 2.72 -6.38 11.88
N SER A 127 3.28 -6.28 10.68
CA SER A 127 3.17 -7.27 9.61
C SER A 127 4.25 -7.07 8.53
N ILE A 128 4.46 -8.12 7.70
CA ILE A 128 5.20 -7.99 6.45
C ILE A 128 4.23 -7.83 5.29
N TYR A 129 4.46 -6.84 4.45
CA TYR A 129 3.71 -6.61 3.22
C TYR A 129 4.45 -7.15 2.01
N PHE A 130 3.71 -7.67 1.05
CA PHE A 130 4.20 -7.87 -0.31
C PHE A 130 3.34 -7.10 -1.32
N ALA A 131 3.98 -6.50 -2.32
CA ALA A 131 3.33 -5.63 -3.27
C ALA A 131 3.33 -6.22 -4.68
N ASP A 132 2.17 -6.19 -5.32
CA ASP A 132 2.02 -6.29 -6.77
C ASP A 132 2.39 -4.96 -7.42
N SER A 133 3.68 -4.64 -7.46
CA SER A 133 4.17 -3.31 -7.89
C SER A 133 3.89 -2.98 -9.36
N PHE A 134 3.58 -3.98 -10.17
CA PHE A 134 3.31 -3.82 -11.59
C PHE A 134 1.82 -3.98 -11.93
N GLY A 135 0.97 -4.34 -10.94
CA GLY A 135 -0.43 -4.68 -11.16
C GLY A 135 -0.61 -5.84 -12.13
N SER A 136 0.34 -6.79 -12.10
CA SER A 136 0.47 -7.91 -13.04
C SER A 136 0.17 -9.28 -12.45
N PHE A 137 -0.05 -9.37 -11.13
CA PHE A 137 -0.26 -10.64 -10.45
C PHE A 137 -1.59 -11.28 -10.84
N MET A 138 -1.54 -12.59 -11.02
CA MET A 138 -2.71 -13.47 -10.97
C MET A 138 -2.93 -13.93 -9.51
N PRO A 139 -4.13 -14.38 -9.13
CA PRO A 139 -4.37 -14.94 -7.79
C PRO A 139 -3.38 -16.03 -7.39
N SER A 140 -2.93 -16.85 -8.34
CA SER A 140 -1.90 -17.87 -8.12
C SER A 140 -0.54 -17.30 -7.70
N ASP A 141 -0.18 -16.08 -8.18
CA ASP A 141 1.06 -15.41 -7.80
C ASP A 141 0.95 -14.90 -6.36
N VAL A 142 -0.21 -14.36 -5.99
CA VAL A 142 -0.52 -13.97 -4.61
C VAL A 142 -0.36 -15.16 -3.67
N ALA A 143 -0.99 -16.30 -4.01
CA ALA A 143 -0.91 -17.52 -3.21
C ALA A 143 0.54 -18.02 -3.07
N LYS A 144 1.31 -18.01 -4.16
CA LYS A 144 2.70 -18.44 -4.18
C LYS A 144 3.60 -17.59 -3.29
N ILE A 145 3.46 -16.24 -3.36
CA ILE A 145 4.30 -15.33 -2.55
C ILE A 145 3.87 -15.40 -1.09
N TYR A 146 2.57 -15.41 -0.82
CA TYR A 146 2.03 -15.55 0.53
C TYR A 146 2.61 -16.81 1.22
N LYS A 147 2.53 -17.96 0.55
CA LYS A 147 3.07 -19.22 1.05
C LYS A 147 4.58 -19.17 1.32
N ARG A 148 5.35 -18.52 0.45
CA ARG A 148 6.80 -18.35 0.67
C ARG A 148 7.10 -17.53 1.93
N LEU A 149 6.30 -16.50 2.23
CA LEU A 149 6.46 -15.73 3.45
C LEU A 149 6.05 -16.52 4.70
N GLU A 150 4.98 -17.32 4.62
CA GLU A 150 4.64 -18.28 5.68
C GLU A 150 5.80 -19.26 5.95
N ASP A 151 6.38 -19.84 4.90
CA ASP A 151 7.50 -20.77 5.00
C ASP A 151 8.78 -20.11 5.56
N CYS A 152 8.86 -18.77 5.50
CA CYS A 152 9.89 -17.99 6.22
C CYS A 152 9.55 -17.74 7.70
N GLY A 153 8.37 -18.16 8.17
CA GLY A 153 7.93 -18.03 9.55
C GLY A 153 7.29 -16.68 9.89
N PHE A 154 6.73 -15.98 8.89
CA PHE A 154 5.91 -14.81 9.15
C PHE A 154 4.45 -15.21 9.42
N GLU A 155 3.91 -14.78 10.56
CA GLU A 155 2.53 -15.07 10.98
C GLU A 155 1.53 -13.99 10.50
N LYS A 156 2.01 -12.77 10.29
CA LYS A 156 1.20 -11.62 9.87
C LYS A 156 1.70 -11.12 8.53
N ILE A 157 1.01 -11.54 7.48
CA ILE A 157 1.34 -11.20 6.09
C ILE A 157 0.24 -10.30 5.57
N SER A 158 0.61 -9.23 4.87
CA SER A 158 -0.29 -8.22 4.33
C SER A 158 -0.04 -8.01 2.85
N PHE A 159 -1.04 -7.47 2.14
CA PHE A 159 -0.98 -7.35 0.69
C PHE A 159 -1.30 -5.94 0.20
N HIS A 160 -0.52 -5.46 -0.77
CA HIS A 160 -0.75 -4.22 -1.51
C HIS A 160 -0.89 -4.52 -3.00
N ALA A 161 -2.04 -4.16 -3.59
CA ALA A 161 -2.40 -4.48 -4.96
C ALA A 161 -2.48 -3.24 -5.85
N HIS A 162 -1.70 -3.21 -6.95
CA HIS A 162 -1.99 -2.33 -8.08
C HIS A 162 -2.97 -2.97 -9.06
N ASN A 163 -3.66 -2.15 -9.87
CA ASN A 163 -4.83 -2.54 -10.65
C ASN A 163 -4.61 -2.49 -12.18
N ASN A 164 -3.38 -2.64 -12.66
CA ASN A 164 -3.06 -2.51 -14.09
C ASN A 164 -3.81 -3.53 -14.96
N LEU A 165 -3.93 -4.78 -14.50
CA LEU A 165 -4.71 -5.84 -15.16
C LEU A 165 -6.15 -5.96 -14.65
N GLN A 166 -6.64 -4.98 -13.87
CA GLN A 166 -7.97 -4.99 -13.25
C GLN A 166 -8.19 -6.16 -12.27
N LEU A 167 -7.11 -6.69 -11.69
CA LEU A 167 -7.15 -7.84 -10.78
C LEU A 167 -6.92 -7.46 -9.32
N ALA A 168 -6.72 -6.18 -8.98
CA ALA A 168 -6.46 -5.76 -7.59
C ALA A 168 -7.51 -6.28 -6.61
N PHE A 169 -8.81 -6.22 -6.98
CA PHE A 169 -9.89 -6.72 -6.15
C PHE A 169 -9.80 -8.24 -5.97
N THR A 170 -9.67 -9.00 -7.06
CA THR A 170 -9.59 -10.47 -7.02
C THR A 170 -8.36 -10.94 -6.25
N ASN A 171 -7.21 -10.31 -6.48
CA ASN A 171 -5.96 -10.62 -5.78
C ASN A 171 -6.06 -10.31 -4.28
N THR A 172 -6.76 -9.23 -3.91
CA THR A 172 -7.01 -8.90 -2.51
C THR A 172 -7.91 -9.94 -1.84
N ILE A 173 -8.96 -10.43 -2.53
CA ILE A 173 -9.80 -11.50 -2.00
C ILE A 173 -9.00 -12.79 -1.81
N GLU A 174 -8.10 -13.12 -2.74
CA GLU A 174 -7.20 -14.26 -2.59
C GLU A 174 -6.31 -14.10 -1.35
N ALA A 175 -5.68 -12.94 -1.16
CA ALA A 175 -4.88 -12.68 0.03
C ALA A 175 -5.69 -12.82 1.33
N ILE A 176 -6.96 -12.36 1.35
CA ILE A 176 -7.86 -12.52 2.51
C ILE A 176 -8.18 -13.99 2.77
N ASN A 177 -8.47 -14.76 1.72
CA ASN A 177 -8.75 -16.20 1.85
C ASN A 177 -7.55 -16.98 2.40
N LEU A 178 -6.33 -16.50 2.15
CA LEU A 178 -5.09 -17.05 2.70
C LEU A 178 -4.81 -16.59 4.14
N GLY A 179 -5.62 -15.67 4.68
CA GLY A 179 -5.47 -15.16 6.04
C GLY A 179 -4.69 -13.86 6.18
N ALA A 180 -4.68 -13.02 5.14
CA ALA A 180 -3.98 -11.75 5.20
C ALA A 180 -4.34 -10.93 6.44
N TYR A 181 -3.31 -10.44 7.16
CA TYR A 181 -3.46 -9.61 8.34
C TYR A 181 -4.08 -8.26 7.98
N SER A 182 -3.63 -7.66 6.90
CA SER A 182 -4.12 -6.38 6.41
C SER A 182 -4.02 -6.30 4.90
N VAL A 183 -4.88 -5.49 4.29
CA VAL A 183 -4.86 -5.18 2.86
C VAL A 183 -4.92 -3.68 2.66
N ASP A 184 -4.28 -3.20 1.59
CA ASP A 184 -4.27 -1.80 1.24
C ASP A 184 -5.39 -1.48 0.25
N ALA A 185 -5.98 -0.29 0.41
CA ALA A 185 -6.96 0.25 -0.53
C ALA A 185 -6.82 1.78 -0.62
N THR A 186 -7.40 2.39 -1.66
CA THR A 186 -7.37 3.83 -1.85
C THR A 186 -8.73 4.37 -2.29
N VAL A 187 -9.00 5.62 -1.93
CA VAL A 187 -10.20 6.33 -2.38
C VAL A 187 -10.22 6.43 -3.90
N PHE A 188 -11.32 5.97 -4.50
CA PHE A 188 -11.53 5.99 -5.96
C PHE A 188 -10.40 5.29 -6.74
N GLY A 189 -9.72 4.33 -6.09
CA GLY A 189 -8.61 3.60 -6.67
C GLY A 189 -7.39 4.46 -7.05
N ILE A 190 -7.22 5.66 -6.47
CA ILE A 190 -6.11 6.56 -6.81
C ILE A 190 -4.76 5.88 -6.58
N GLY A 191 -3.85 6.06 -7.53
CA GLY A 191 -2.48 5.52 -7.48
C GLY A 191 -1.82 5.50 -8.83
N ARG A 192 -0.58 5.05 -8.87
CA ARG A 192 0.21 4.94 -10.10
C ARG A 192 -0.38 3.91 -11.07
N GLY A 193 -0.06 4.05 -12.36
CA GLY A 193 -0.45 3.09 -13.39
C GLY A 193 -1.96 2.88 -13.46
N GLY A 194 -2.40 1.65 -13.31
CA GLY A 194 -3.81 1.27 -13.28
C GLY A 194 -4.55 1.61 -11.99
N GLY A 195 -3.88 2.33 -11.06
CA GLY A 195 -4.40 2.63 -9.73
C GLY A 195 -4.26 1.45 -8.77
N ASN A 196 -5.06 1.48 -7.71
CA ASN A 196 -5.08 0.51 -6.61
C ASN A 196 -6.46 -0.12 -6.45
N LEU A 197 -6.64 -0.93 -5.40
CA LEU A 197 -7.96 -1.39 -4.96
C LEU A 197 -8.83 -0.20 -4.53
N PRO A 198 -10.00 0.05 -5.13
CA PRO A 198 -10.90 1.10 -4.66
C PRO A 198 -11.52 0.73 -3.31
N ILE A 199 -11.31 1.58 -2.29
CA ILE A 199 -11.76 1.30 -0.91
C ILE A 199 -13.29 1.22 -0.80
N GLU A 200 -14.01 2.06 -1.53
CA GLU A 200 -15.47 2.09 -1.55
C GLU A 200 -16.08 0.81 -2.15
N VAL A 201 -15.39 0.19 -3.12
CA VAL A 201 -15.79 -1.11 -3.69
C VAL A 201 -15.49 -2.23 -2.71
N PHE A 202 -14.35 -2.15 -2.03
CA PHE A 202 -13.95 -3.16 -1.06
C PHE A 202 -14.87 -3.15 0.18
N LEU A 203 -15.21 -1.97 0.71
CA LEU A 203 -16.19 -1.84 1.80
C LEU A 203 -17.56 -2.41 1.42
N LYS A 204 -18.01 -2.19 0.17
CA LYS A 204 -19.25 -2.80 -0.33
C LYS A 204 -19.19 -4.31 -0.30
N TYR A 205 -18.07 -4.92 -0.67
CA TYR A 205 -17.87 -6.37 -0.59
C TYR A 205 -17.93 -6.88 0.85
N LEU A 206 -17.38 -6.15 1.81
CA LEU A 206 -17.44 -6.50 3.23
C LEU A 206 -18.83 -6.31 3.84
N GLY A 207 -19.79 -5.70 3.14
CA GLY A 207 -21.12 -5.36 3.66
C GLY A 207 -21.12 -4.08 4.52
N GLU A 208 -20.04 -3.32 4.49
CA GLU A 208 -19.87 -2.09 5.25
C GLU A 208 -20.44 -0.87 4.52
N ASN A 209 -20.76 0.18 5.29
CA ASN A 209 -21.18 1.45 4.73
C ASN A 209 -20.03 2.14 4.00
N ASN A 210 -20.30 2.66 2.80
CA ASN A 210 -19.35 3.39 1.98
C ASN A 210 -19.81 4.79 1.57
N SER A 211 -20.91 5.28 2.15
CA SER A 211 -21.52 6.58 1.78
C SER A 211 -20.54 7.75 1.97
N ASP A 212 -19.79 7.75 3.08
CA ASP A 212 -18.85 8.82 3.40
C ASP A 212 -17.72 8.91 2.36
N TYR A 213 -17.22 7.77 1.87
CA TYR A 213 -16.26 7.76 0.76
C TYR A 213 -16.87 8.25 -0.55
N LEU A 214 -18.14 7.94 -0.84
CA LEU A 214 -18.80 8.44 -2.05
C LEU A 214 -18.97 9.97 -2.01
N GLU A 215 -19.32 10.55 -0.87
CA GLU A 215 -19.39 12.00 -0.70
C GLU A 215 -17.98 12.65 -0.76
N LEU A 216 -16.97 12.02 -0.18
CA LEU A 216 -15.58 12.46 -0.26
C LEU A 216 -15.09 12.47 -1.72
N ILE A 217 -15.37 11.40 -2.48
CA ILE A 217 -15.04 11.30 -3.92
C ILE A 217 -15.69 12.44 -4.67
N LYS A 218 -16.99 12.66 -4.49
CA LYS A 218 -17.74 13.70 -5.17
C LYS A 218 -17.19 15.09 -4.87
N LYS A 219 -16.80 15.34 -3.62
CA LYS A 219 -16.36 16.67 -3.17
C LYS A 219 -14.93 17.00 -3.60
N TYR A 220 -14.01 16.03 -3.61
CA TYR A 220 -12.58 16.28 -3.81
C TYR A 220 -11.98 15.49 -4.97
N TYR A 221 -12.23 14.17 -5.03
CA TYR A 221 -11.48 13.29 -5.93
C TYR A 221 -11.94 13.36 -7.38
N LEU A 222 -13.20 13.69 -7.66
CA LEU A 222 -13.66 13.89 -9.04
C LEU A 222 -12.96 15.07 -9.73
N GLU A 223 -12.70 16.17 -9.02
CA GLU A 223 -11.97 17.31 -9.58
C GLU A 223 -10.47 17.00 -9.77
N LEU A 224 -9.87 16.21 -8.88
CA LEU A 224 -8.51 15.71 -9.07
C LEU A 224 -8.43 14.79 -10.29
N TYR A 225 -9.38 13.86 -10.41
CA TYR A 225 -9.47 12.93 -11.53
C TYR A 225 -9.63 13.63 -12.89
N LYS A 226 -10.46 14.67 -12.97
CA LYS A 226 -10.61 15.45 -14.20
C LYS A 226 -9.31 16.13 -14.64
N LYS A 227 -8.46 16.54 -13.69
CA LYS A 227 -7.16 17.19 -13.96
C LYS A 227 -6.09 16.18 -14.33
N THR A 228 -6.04 15.08 -13.63
CA THR A 228 -5.02 14.01 -13.79
C THR A 228 -5.71 12.66 -13.64
N PRO A 229 -6.27 12.10 -14.72
CA PRO A 229 -6.94 10.80 -14.67
C PRO A 229 -5.98 9.68 -14.24
N TRP A 230 -6.49 8.74 -13.46
CA TRP A 230 -5.82 7.51 -13.07
C TRP A 230 -6.73 6.31 -13.33
N GLY A 231 -6.22 5.10 -13.11
CA GLY A 231 -6.98 3.88 -13.31
C GLY A 231 -6.68 3.23 -14.66
N TYR A 232 -7.62 2.45 -15.16
CA TYR A 232 -7.42 1.66 -16.37
C TYR A 232 -7.16 2.52 -17.60
N SER A 233 -6.06 2.22 -18.28
CA SER A 233 -5.66 2.84 -19.55
C SER A 233 -4.91 1.84 -20.40
N TYR A 234 -4.71 2.15 -21.68
CA TYR A 234 -3.89 1.32 -22.56
C TYR A 234 -2.47 1.16 -22.02
N ASP A 235 -1.88 2.24 -21.53
CA ASP A 235 -0.53 2.22 -20.96
C ASP A 235 -0.47 1.37 -19.69
N ALA A 236 -1.45 1.48 -18.80
CA ALA A 236 -1.54 0.62 -17.62
C ALA A 236 -1.66 -0.86 -18.00
N LEU A 237 -2.49 -1.18 -19.00
CA LEU A 237 -2.62 -2.55 -19.52
C LEU A 237 -1.28 -3.07 -20.05
N VAL A 238 -0.61 -2.32 -20.91
CA VAL A 238 0.69 -2.69 -21.48
C VAL A 238 1.74 -2.89 -20.39
N SER A 239 1.79 -2.00 -19.40
CA SER A 239 2.67 -2.10 -18.24
C SER A 239 2.42 -3.41 -17.46
N GLY A 240 1.16 -3.71 -17.14
CA GLY A 240 0.80 -4.94 -16.43
C GLY A 240 1.14 -6.20 -17.22
N LEU A 241 0.79 -6.27 -18.53
CA LEU A 241 1.06 -7.42 -19.38
C LEU A 241 2.56 -7.71 -19.55
N ASN A 242 3.39 -6.68 -19.57
CA ASN A 242 4.84 -6.80 -19.78
C ASN A 242 5.65 -6.72 -18.47
N ASN A 243 4.99 -6.61 -17.32
CA ASN A 243 5.64 -6.50 -16.01
C ASN A 243 6.65 -5.35 -15.94
N ILE A 244 6.25 -4.19 -16.49
CA ILE A 244 7.06 -2.97 -16.58
C ILE A 244 6.62 -1.99 -15.49
N HIS A 245 7.60 -1.42 -14.76
CA HIS A 245 7.27 -0.42 -13.75
C HIS A 245 6.69 0.85 -14.40
N PRO A 246 5.63 1.46 -13.86
CA PRO A 246 4.99 2.65 -14.43
C PRO A 246 5.94 3.82 -14.70
N SER A 247 7.02 3.95 -13.93
CA SER A 247 8.05 4.99 -14.17
C SER A 247 8.90 4.77 -15.43
N GLN A 248 8.84 3.57 -16.03
CA GLN A 248 9.62 3.19 -17.21
C GLN A 248 8.77 3.21 -18.49
N MET A 249 7.50 3.56 -18.42
CA MET A 249 6.57 3.49 -19.54
C MET A 249 6.89 4.45 -20.69
N ASN A 250 7.61 5.54 -20.44
CA ASN A 250 8.00 6.49 -21.48
C ASN A 250 9.00 5.90 -22.50
N ASP A 251 9.62 4.75 -22.19
CA ASP A 251 10.61 4.09 -23.06
C ASP A 251 10.01 2.93 -23.89
N CYS A 252 8.76 2.54 -23.62
CA CYS A 252 8.09 1.47 -24.35
C CYS A 252 7.32 2.02 -25.54
N LYS A 253 8.04 2.34 -26.63
CA LYS A 253 7.41 2.37 -27.95
C LYS A 253 7.06 0.93 -28.31
N VAL A 254 5.77 0.65 -28.36
CA VAL A 254 5.27 -0.62 -28.91
C VAL A 254 5.75 -0.68 -30.36
N ASN A 255 6.71 -1.57 -30.65
CA ASN A 255 7.11 -1.93 -32.00
C ASN A 255 6.02 -2.77 -32.67
#